data_890741f0a6c9215b8dd51e202930f81b
#
_entry.id   890741f0a6c9215b8dd51e202930f81b
#
_cell.length_a   1.000
_cell.length_b   1.000
_cell.length_c   1.000
_cell.angle_alpha   90.00
_cell.angle_beta   90.00
_cell.angle_gamma   90.00
#
_symmetry.space_group_name_H-M   'P 1'
#
loop_
_entity.id
_entity.type
_entity.pdbx_description
1 polymer ?
#
loop_
_entity_poly.entity_id
_entity_poly.type
_entity_poly.pdbx_seq_one_letter_code
_entity_poly.pdbx_strand_id
1 'polypeptide(L)'
;MRIIAGLGKGRNLFSPSGSTRPTSDRAREALFSTLESEFGSLSDLAFLDLYCGSGAVGVEALSRGAAIIYAVDNDEKATSVARANFALLENISGIGTNSVYTSSVGKFLEKGADIQFDVIFVDPPYDLPNSEIEKVMESLVRNGFLKKSSVVAIERDSKSKPLKWPVGLAESKVRKYGAATIFYAEPSAE
;
A
#
# COMPACT_ATOMS: atom_id res chain seq x y z
N MET A 1 -15.09 -7.86 5.60
CA MET A 1 -14.48 -6.66 4.97
C MET A 1 -15.06 -6.49 3.59
N ARG A 2 -15.26 -5.26 3.11
CA ARG A 2 -15.82 -4.96 1.79
C ARG A 2 -15.09 -3.80 1.12
N ILE A 3 -15.26 -3.66 -0.19
CA ILE A 3 -14.80 -2.49 -0.95
C ILE A 3 -15.68 -1.29 -0.57
N ILE A 4 -15.05 -0.18 -0.20
CA ILE A 4 -15.71 1.00 0.38
C ILE A 4 -16.24 1.93 -0.72
N ALA A 5 -15.44 2.15 -1.77
CA ALA A 5 -15.77 3.11 -2.83
C ALA A 5 -15.34 2.63 -4.22
N GLY A 6 -15.66 3.42 -5.25
CA GLY A 6 -15.27 3.16 -6.64
C GLY A 6 -16.14 2.14 -7.35
N LEU A 7 -15.62 1.63 -8.46
CA LEU A 7 -16.35 0.74 -9.38
C LEU A 7 -16.76 -0.61 -8.77
N GLY A 8 -16.01 -1.09 -7.77
CA GLY A 8 -16.29 -2.34 -7.07
C GLY A 8 -17.04 -2.18 -5.75
N LYS A 9 -17.52 -0.98 -5.42
CA LYS A 9 -18.14 -0.66 -4.13
C LYS A 9 -19.17 -1.71 -3.68
N GLY A 10 -19.06 -2.10 -2.39
CA GLY A 10 -19.99 -3.01 -1.72
C GLY A 10 -19.66 -4.50 -1.90
N ARG A 11 -18.74 -4.89 -2.77
CA ARG A 11 -18.33 -6.29 -2.92
C ARG A 11 -17.57 -6.76 -1.67
N ASN A 12 -17.91 -7.95 -1.21
CA ASN A 12 -17.26 -8.58 -0.07
C ASN A 12 -15.89 -9.12 -0.47
N LEU A 13 -14.88 -8.83 0.34
CA LEU A 13 -13.53 -9.36 0.18
C LEU A 13 -13.36 -10.65 0.99
N PHE A 14 -12.64 -11.59 0.42
CA PHE A 14 -12.16 -12.78 1.14
C PHE A 14 -11.11 -12.37 2.17
N SER A 15 -11.08 -13.08 3.29
CA SER A 15 -10.05 -12.91 4.33
C SER A 15 -9.31 -14.22 4.53
N PRO A 16 -7.98 -14.20 4.77
CA PRO A 16 -7.25 -15.42 5.10
C PRO A 16 -7.81 -16.04 6.38
N SER A 17 -7.93 -17.36 6.42
CA SER A 17 -8.29 -18.08 7.63
C SER A 17 -7.21 -17.95 8.70
N GLY A 18 -7.56 -17.49 9.91
CA GLY A 18 -6.61 -17.29 11.00
C GLY A 18 -5.80 -16.01 10.95
N SER A 19 -6.22 -15.05 10.16
CA SER A 19 -5.50 -13.81 9.86
C SER A 19 -5.36 -12.89 11.06
N THR A 20 -4.15 -12.41 11.24
CA THR A 20 -3.79 -11.15 11.86
C THR A 20 -4.71 -10.02 11.38
N ARG A 21 -4.99 -9.11 12.29
CA ARG A 21 -5.89 -7.96 12.19
C ARG A 21 -5.83 -7.26 10.82
N PRO A 22 -6.91 -7.30 10.00
CA PRO A 22 -6.92 -6.51 8.77
C PRO A 22 -6.89 -5.02 9.12
N THR A 23 -6.23 -4.21 8.29
CA THR A 23 -6.38 -2.74 8.33
C THR A 23 -7.86 -2.42 8.48
N SER A 24 -8.23 -1.73 9.53
CA SER A 24 -9.65 -1.47 9.81
C SER A 24 -10.27 -0.69 8.64
N ASP A 25 -11.55 -0.95 8.35
CA ASP A 25 -12.28 -0.20 7.30
C ASP A 25 -12.12 1.31 7.50
N ARG A 26 -12.08 1.77 8.77
CA ARG A 26 -11.87 3.17 9.12
C ARG A 26 -10.47 3.69 8.77
N ALA A 27 -9.42 2.91 9.04
CA ALA A 27 -8.05 3.30 8.70
C ALA A 27 -7.86 3.32 7.18
N ARG A 28 -8.44 2.34 6.47
CA ARG A 28 -8.42 2.29 5.00
C ARG A 28 -9.18 3.46 4.38
N GLU A 29 -10.37 3.80 4.87
CA GLU A 29 -11.12 4.97 4.42
C GLU A 29 -10.33 6.26 4.63
N ALA A 30 -9.69 6.41 5.78
CA ALA A 30 -8.88 7.58 6.11
C ALA A 30 -7.60 7.69 5.25
N LEU A 31 -6.94 6.57 4.94
CA LEU A 31 -5.83 6.51 3.99
C LEU A 31 -6.27 7.07 2.64
N PHE A 32 -7.36 6.52 2.07
CA PHE A 32 -7.83 6.94 0.76
C PHE A 32 -8.35 8.37 0.74
N SER A 33 -9.00 8.86 1.81
CA SER A 33 -9.37 10.27 1.93
C SER A 33 -8.16 11.20 1.91
N THR A 34 -7.04 10.79 2.53
CA THR A 34 -5.79 11.56 2.48
C THR A 34 -5.20 11.55 1.07
N LEU A 35 -5.16 10.40 0.41
CA LEU A 35 -4.64 10.27 -0.96
C LEU A 35 -5.49 11.05 -1.97
N GLU A 36 -6.81 11.01 -1.85
CA GLU A 36 -7.71 11.80 -2.70
C GLU A 36 -7.55 13.32 -2.47
N SER A 37 -7.26 13.74 -1.24
CA SER A 37 -6.91 15.13 -0.95
C SER A 37 -5.61 15.57 -1.59
N GLU A 38 -4.63 14.64 -1.71
CA GLU A 38 -3.31 14.92 -2.28
C GLU A 38 -3.33 14.96 -3.80
N PHE A 39 -3.96 13.95 -4.42
CA PHE A 39 -3.95 13.76 -5.88
C PHE A 39 -5.23 14.27 -6.58
N GLY A 40 -6.26 14.65 -5.84
CA GLY A 40 -7.59 14.98 -6.37
C GLY A 40 -8.39 13.74 -6.80
N SER A 41 -7.74 12.75 -7.38
CA SER A 41 -8.31 11.48 -7.82
C SER A 41 -7.23 10.39 -7.79
N LEU A 42 -7.65 9.13 -7.65
CA LEU A 42 -6.76 7.98 -7.83
C LEU A 42 -6.69 7.49 -9.29
N SER A 43 -7.48 8.10 -10.17
CA SER A 43 -7.47 7.74 -11.60
C SER A 43 -6.08 7.89 -12.18
N ASP A 44 -5.69 6.89 -12.98
CA ASP A 44 -4.41 6.82 -13.69
C ASP A 44 -3.15 6.68 -12.80
N LEU A 45 -3.31 6.58 -11.47
CA LEU A 45 -2.18 6.41 -10.56
C LEU A 45 -1.66 4.96 -10.58
N ALA A 46 -0.34 4.82 -10.44
CA ALA A 46 0.33 3.56 -10.13
C ALA A 46 0.49 3.41 -8.61
N PHE A 47 0.04 2.29 -8.05
CA PHE A 47 -0.01 2.02 -6.62
C PHE A 47 0.78 0.76 -6.28
N LEU A 48 1.68 0.83 -5.31
CA LEU A 48 2.45 -0.28 -4.77
C LEU A 48 1.99 -0.59 -3.34
N ASP A 49 1.45 -1.80 -3.14
CA ASP A 49 0.95 -2.30 -1.86
C ASP A 49 1.95 -3.32 -1.29
N LEU A 50 2.78 -2.90 -0.36
CA LEU A 50 3.81 -3.72 0.29
C LEU A 50 3.28 -4.29 1.61
N TYR A 51 3.53 -5.59 1.84
CA TYR A 51 2.92 -6.39 2.91
C TYR A 51 1.39 -6.45 2.72
N CYS A 52 0.95 -6.71 1.49
CA CYS A 52 -0.43 -6.52 1.06
C CYS A 52 -1.45 -7.45 1.74
N GLY A 53 -1.02 -8.54 2.37
CA GLY A 53 -1.91 -9.51 2.99
C GLY A 53 -2.98 -10.02 2.01
N SER A 54 -4.24 -9.77 2.31
CA SER A 54 -5.37 -10.11 1.43
C SER A 54 -5.53 -9.18 0.23
N GLY A 55 -4.67 -8.19 0.05
CA GLY A 55 -4.75 -7.20 -1.03
C GLY A 55 -5.86 -6.16 -0.86
N ALA A 56 -6.44 -6.02 0.33
CA ALA A 56 -7.60 -5.16 0.54
C ALA A 56 -7.35 -3.69 0.19
N VAL A 57 -6.14 -3.18 0.45
CA VAL A 57 -5.77 -1.79 0.12
C VAL A 57 -5.57 -1.64 -1.38
N GLY A 58 -4.81 -2.55 -2.01
CA GLY A 58 -4.62 -2.54 -3.46
C GLY A 58 -5.94 -2.70 -4.24
N VAL A 59 -6.84 -3.59 -3.79
CA VAL A 59 -8.18 -3.77 -4.41
C VAL A 59 -9.04 -2.51 -4.25
N GLU A 60 -8.98 -1.83 -3.10
CA GLU A 60 -9.67 -0.55 -2.89
C GLU A 60 -9.11 0.53 -3.83
N ALA A 61 -7.77 0.62 -3.98
CA ALA A 61 -7.13 1.54 -4.91
C ALA A 61 -7.57 1.29 -6.35
N LEU A 62 -7.57 0.02 -6.77
CA LEU A 62 -8.03 -0.39 -8.09
C LEU A 62 -9.49 -0.02 -8.32
N SER A 63 -10.36 -0.27 -7.34
CA SER A 63 -11.78 0.09 -7.37
C SER A 63 -12.00 1.60 -7.51
N ARG A 64 -11.13 2.42 -6.92
CA ARG A 64 -11.17 3.90 -6.98
C ARG A 64 -10.55 4.49 -8.25
N GLY A 65 -10.06 3.63 -9.17
CA GLY A 65 -9.61 4.05 -10.50
C GLY A 65 -8.10 4.03 -10.70
N ALA A 66 -7.30 3.51 -9.76
CA ALA A 66 -5.88 3.35 -10.00
C ALA A 66 -5.62 2.49 -11.25
N ALA A 67 -4.69 2.92 -12.09
CA ALA A 67 -4.43 2.27 -13.37
C ALA A 67 -3.61 0.99 -13.22
N ILE A 68 -2.67 0.98 -12.29
CA ILE A 68 -1.74 -0.14 -12.10
C ILE A 68 -1.58 -0.40 -10.60
N ILE A 69 -1.76 -1.65 -10.19
CA ILE A 69 -1.51 -2.11 -8.82
C ILE A 69 -0.43 -3.18 -8.83
N TYR A 70 0.63 -2.99 -8.04
CA TYR A 70 1.51 -4.07 -7.62
C TYR A 70 1.28 -4.36 -6.16
N ALA A 71 0.98 -5.63 -5.84
CA ALA A 71 0.74 -6.10 -4.48
C ALA A 71 1.78 -7.17 -4.12
N VAL A 72 2.49 -6.99 -3.01
CA VAL A 72 3.61 -7.83 -2.60
C VAL A 72 3.41 -8.36 -1.20
N ASP A 73 3.49 -9.66 -1.02
CA ASP A 73 3.52 -10.32 0.28
C ASP A 73 4.37 -11.60 0.21
N ASN A 74 4.97 -12.02 1.32
CA ASN A 74 5.75 -13.24 1.38
C ASN A 74 4.92 -14.50 1.68
N ASP A 75 3.70 -14.35 2.19
CA ASP A 75 2.80 -15.45 2.49
C ASP A 75 2.00 -15.86 1.25
N GLU A 76 2.23 -17.10 0.78
CA GLU A 76 1.52 -17.66 -0.37
C GLU A 76 0.00 -17.76 -0.15
N LYS A 77 -0.45 -18.02 1.08
CA LYS A 77 -1.89 -18.06 1.40
C LYS A 77 -2.49 -16.67 1.30
N ALA A 78 -1.80 -15.66 1.81
CA ALA A 78 -2.23 -14.26 1.71
C ALA A 78 -2.30 -13.81 0.24
N THR A 79 -1.26 -14.06 -0.54
CA THR A 79 -1.24 -13.68 -1.98
C THR A 79 -2.26 -14.46 -2.81
N SER A 80 -2.58 -15.70 -2.47
CA SER A 80 -3.68 -16.45 -3.09
C SER A 80 -5.03 -15.77 -2.84
N VAL A 81 -5.29 -15.32 -1.60
CA VAL A 81 -6.50 -14.54 -1.26
C VAL A 81 -6.50 -13.19 -1.97
N ALA A 82 -5.35 -12.52 -2.04
CA ALA A 82 -5.24 -11.25 -2.77
C ALA A 82 -5.61 -11.41 -4.26
N ARG A 83 -5.10 -12.44 -4.93
CA ARG A 83 -5.49 -12.75 -6.33
C ARG A 83 -6.99 -12.97 -6.47
N ALA A 84 -7.61 -13.73 -5.56
CA ALA A 84 -9.05 -13.95 -5.56
C ALA A 84 -9.83 -12.63 -5.36
N ASN A 85 -9.33 -11.73 -4.51
CA ASN A 85 -9.94 -10.43 -4.28
C ASN A 85 -9.81 -9.51 -5.51
N PHE A 86 -8.67 -9.46 -6.17
CA PHE A 86 -8.50 -8.71 -7.43
C PHE A 86 -9.41 -9.25 -8.54
N ALA A 87 -9.55 -10.57 -8.65
CA ALA A 87 -10.44 -11.22 -9.63
C ALA A 87 -11.91 -10.79 -9.50
N LEU A 88 -12.34 -10.32 -8.32
CA LEU A 88 -13.69 -9.75 -8.15
C LEU A 88 -13.92 -8.53 -9.06
N LEU A 89 -12.87 -7.86 -9.51
CA LEU A 89 -12.96 -6.62 -10.30
C LEU A 89 -12.69 -6.83 -11.81
N GLU A 90 -12.16 -7.98 -12.23
CA GLU A 90 -11.69 -8.23 -13.61
C GLU A 90 -12.72 -7.96 -14.72
N ASN A 91 -14.01 -8.20 -14.43
CA ASN A 91 -15.09 -8.02 -15.41
C ASN A 91 -15.75 -6.63 -15.37
N ILE A 92 -15.14 -5.67 -14.64
CA ILE A 92 -15.67 -4.31 -14.56
C ILE A 92 -15.01 -3.48 -15.67
N SER A 93 -15.83 -2.86 -16.50
CA SER A 93 -15.34 -1.95 -17.55
C SER A 93 -14.62 -0.74 -16.92
N GLY A 94 -13.46 -0.40 -17.46
CA GLY A 94 -12.66 0.73 -16.98
C GLY A 94 -11.81 0.45 -15.74
N ILE A 95 -11.73 -0.83 -15.30
CA ILE A 95 -10.82 -1.23 -14.24
C ILE A 95 -9.37 -1.27 -14.74
N GLY A 96 -8.42 -0.85 -13.90
CA GLY A 96 -6.99 -0.92 -14.21
C GLY A 96 -6.43 -2.36 -14.16
N THR A 97 -5.12 -2.47 -14.17
CA THR A 97 -4.40 -3.76 -14.11
C THR A 97 -3.81 -4.01 -12.72
N ASN A 98 -3.58 -5.27 -12.39
CA ASN A 98 -2.92 -5.66 -11.15
C ASN A 98 -1.94 -6.80 -11.35
N SER A 99 -0.91 -6.83 -10.49
CA SER A 99 0.05 -7.92 -10.39
C SER A 99 0.29 -8.26 -8.91
N VAL A 100 0.16 -9.54 -8.56
CA VAL A 100 0.38 -10.01 -7.19
C VAL A 100 1.63 -10.87 -7.14
N TYR A 101 2.61 -10.44 -6.34
CA TYR A 101 3.91 -11.07 -6.18
C TYR A 101 4.00 -11.79 -4.84
N THR A 102 4.28 -13.10 -4.87
CA THR A 102 4.63 -13.88 -3.67
C THR A 102 6.14 -13.77 -3.48
N SER A 103 6.59 -12.80 -2.68
CA SER A 103 8.00 -12.51 -2.42
C SER A 103 8.14 -11.71 -1.14
N SER A 104 9.27 -11.84 -0.45
CA SER A 104 9.58 -10.85 0.58
C SER A 104 9.76 -9.46 -0.05
N VAL A 105 9.36 -8.42 0.69
CA VAL A 105 9.46 -7.03 0.23
C VAL A 105 10.90 -6.67 -0.14
N GLY A 106 11.88 -7.07 0.69
CA GLY A 106 13.31 -6.83 0.39
C GLY A 106 13.72 -7.40 -0.97
N LYS A 107 13.43 -8.69 -1.23
CA LYS A 107 13.76 -9.34 -2.51
C LYS A 107 13.03 -8.73 -3.70
N PHE A 108 11.80 -8.26 -3.51
CA PHE A 108 11.06 -7.57 -4.54
C PHE A 108 11.74 -6.24 -4.91
N LEU A 109 12.08 -5.44 -3.91
CA LEU A 109 12.70 -4.14 -4.11
C LEU A 109 14.15 -4.22 -4.64
N GLU A 110 14.90 -5.28 -4.30
CA GLU A 110 16.26 -5.52 -4.81
C GLU A 110 16.33 -5.70 -6.34
N LYS A 111 15.24 -6.12 -6.97
CA LYS A 111 15.18 -6.28 -8.44
C LYS A 111 15.21 -4.94 -9.19
N GLY A 112 14.98 -3.84 -8.50
CA GLY A 112 14.78 -2.53 -9.12
C GLY A 112 13.37 -2.35 -9.69
N ALA A 113 12.99 -1.11 -9.91
CA ALA A 113 11.68 -0.76 -10.43
C ALA A 113 11.63 -0.87 -11.96
N ASP A 114 10.65 -1.59 -12.47
CA ASP A 114 10.26 -1.58 -13.89
C ASP A 114 9.33 -0.39 -14.21
N ILE A 115 8.59 0.08 -13.20
CA ILE A 115 7.78 1.31 -13.25
C ILE A 115 7.97 2.10 -11.97
N GLN A 116 7.70 3.40 -12.02
CA GLN A 116 7.62 4.25 -10.83
C GLN A 116 6.18 4.39 -10.36
N PHE A 117 6.00 4.49 -9.06
CA PHE A 117 4.68 4.53 -8.42
C PHE A 117 4.36 5.94 -7.91
N ASP A 118 3.08 6.30 -7.99
CA ASP A 118 2.54 7.53 -7.39
C ASP A 118 2.28 7.35 -5.89
N VAL A 119 1.82 6.16 -5.51
CA VAL A 119 1.55 5.82 -4.12
C VAL A 119 2.25 4.52 -3.76
N ILE A 120 2.96 4.52 -2.63
CA ILE A 120 3.51 3.33 -2.01
C ILE A 120 2.91 3.20 -0.61
N PHE A 121 2.15 2.13 -0.38
CA PHE A 121 1.62 1.80 0.93
C PHE A 121 2.44 0.68 1.56
N VAL A 122 2.80 0.84 2.82
CA VAL A 122 3.65 -0.10 3.57
C VAL A 122 2.96 -0.42 4.89
N ASP A 123 2.40 -1.63 5.02
CA ASP A 123 1.68 -2.10 6.22
C ASP A 123 2.35 -3.37 6.80
N PRO A 124 3.55 -3.24 7.35
CA PRO A 124 4.30 -4.39 7.86
C PRO A 124 3.69 -4.93 9.17
N PRO A 125 3.97 -6.20 9.53
CA PRO A 125 3.64 -6.72 10.86
C PRO A 125 4.12 -5.78 11.97
N TYR A 126 3.34 -5.64 13.03
CA TYR A 126 3.63 -4.67 14.11
C TYR A 126 4.92 -4.98 14.87
N ASP A 127 5.34 -6.24 14.91
CA ASP A 127 6.59 -6.70 15.51
C ASP A 127 7.82 -6.49 14.62
N LEU A 128 7.63 -6.08 13.35
CA LEU A 128 8.75 -5.75 12.48
C LEU A 128 9.48 -4.50 13.00
N PRO A 129 10.81 -4.59 13.29
CA PRO A 129 11.57 -3.46 13.81
C PRO A 129 11.58 -2.27 12.85
N ASN A 130 11.62 -1.05 13.38
CA ASN A 130 11.74 0.17 12.56
C ASN A 130 12.96 0.14 11.62
N SER A 131 14.08 -0.46 12.06
CA SER A 131 15.28 -0.61 11.22
C SER A 131 15.04 -1.39 9.92
N GLU A 132 14.10 -2.35 9.91
CA GLU A 132 13.76 -3.07 8.69
C GLU A 132 12.88 -2.20 7.77
N ILE A 133 12.01 -1.37 8.34
CA ILE A 133 11.20 -0.42 7.58
C ILE A 133 12.09 0.70 6.99
N GLU A 134 13.08 1.15 7.74
CA GLU A 134 14.09 2.11 7.28
C GLU A 134 14.84 1.56 6.05
N LYS A 135 15.23 0.27 6.05
CA LYS A 135 15.82 -0.41 4.88
C LYS A 135 14.86 -0.48 3.68
N VAL A 136 13.56 -0.70 3.94
CA VAL A 136 12.55 -0.67 2.86
C VAL A 136 12.50 0.71 2.22
N MET A 137 12.45 1.77 3.01
CA MET A 137 12.44 3.15 2.51
C MET A 137 13.73 3.49 1.73
N GLU A 138 14.89 3.10 2.25
CA GLU A 138 16.18 3.26 1.53
C GLU A 138 16.16 2.54 0.17
N SER A 139 15.59 1.33 0.13
CA SER A 139 15.48 0.54 -1.11
C SER A 139 14.51 1.16 -2.11
N LEU A 140 13.40 1.74 -1.65
CA LEU A 140 12.45 2.47 -2.51
C LEU A 140 13.13 3.65 -3.22
N VAL A 141 13.92 4.43 -2.48
CA VAL A 141 14.69 5.55 -3.03
C VAL A 141 15.77 5.06 -3.99
N ARG A 142 16.65 4.18 -3.50
CA ARG A 142 17.85 3.73 -4.24
C ARG A 142 17.51 2.99 -5.52
N ASN A 143 16.46 2.20 -5.54
CA ASN A 143 16.11 1.31 -6.64
C ASN A 143 15.05 1.88 -7.59
N GLY A 144 14.74 3.19 -7.47
CA GLY A 144 13.98 3.93 -8.48
C GLY A 144 12.46 3.73 -8.46
N PHE A 145 11.87 3.34 -7.33
CA PHE A 145 10.42 3.11 -7.23
C PHE A 145 9.58 4.39 -7.16
N LEU A 146 10.19 5.53 -6.86
CA LEU A 146 9.50 6.78 -6.57
C LEU A 146 9.45 7.70 -7.80
N LYS A 147 8.29 8.25 -8.12
CA LYS A 147 8.15 9.46 -8.92
C LYS A 147 8.47 10.68 -8.06
N LYS A 148 8.72 11.83 -8.67
CA LYS A 148 8.94 13.10 -7.94
C LYS A 148 7.75 13.53 -7.07
N SER A 149 6.53 13.14 -7.45
CA SER A 149 5.28 13.44 -6.76
C SER A 149 4.75 12.26 -5.92
N SER A 150 5.57 11.26 -5.63
CA SER A 150 5.12 10.09 -4.88
C SER A 150 4.73 10.43 -3.45
N VAL A 151 3.74 9.70 -2.94
CA VAL A 151 3.42 9.63 -1.53
C VAL A 151 3.74 8.23 -1.01
N VAL A 152 4.58 8.15 0.00
CA VAL A 152 4.86 6.92 0.76
C VAL A 152 4.05 6.98 2.04
N ALA A 153 3.12 6.04 2.25
CA ALA A 153 2.29 5.94 3.44
C ALA A 153 2.65 4.66 4.21
N ILE A 154 3.08 4.81 5.47
CA ILE A 154 3.56 3.69 6.31
C ILE A 154 2.65 3.55 7.52
N GLU A 155 1.95 2.42 7.63
CA GLU A 155 1.15 2.09 8.81
C GLU A 155 2.01 1.46 9.90
N ARG A 156 1.85 1.93 11.13
CA ARG A 156 2.50 1.39 12.33
C ARG A 156 1.52 1.37 13.50
N ASP A 157 1.81 0.57 14.51
CA ASP A 157 1.13 0.67 15.79
C ASP A 157 1.27 2.09 16.38
N SER A 158 0.22 2.61 17.00
CA SER A 158 0.20 3.96 17.58
C SER A 158 1.24 4.18 18.70
N LYS A 159 1.79 3.10 19.25
CA LYS A 159 2.86 3.11 20.27
C LYS A 159 4.25 2.97 19.67
N SER A 160 4.37 2.81 18.35
CA SER A 160 5.66 2.70 17.67
C SER A 160 6.47 3.99 17.83
N LYS A 161 7.79 3.83 17.93
CA LYS A 161 8.70 4.97 17.89
C LYS A 161 8.65 5.66 16.53
N PRO A 162 8.97 6.97 16.45
CA PRO A 162 9.11 7.67 15.17
C PRO A 162 10.06 6.95 14.22
N LEU A 163 9.76 7.02 12.92
CA LEU A 163 10.62 6.48 11.87
C LEU A 163 11.77 7.46 11.57
N LYS A 164 12.91 6.91 11.18
CA LYS A 164 14.02 7.69 10.61
C LYS A 164 13.89 7.65 9.09
N TRP A 165 13.79 8.81 8.49
CA TRP A 165 13.65 8.94 7.05
C TRP A 165 15.03 8.93 6.38
N PRO A 166 15.23 8.16 5.30
CA PRO A 166 16.45 8.17 4.54
C PRO A 166 16.59 9.48 3.73
N VAL A 167 17.79 9.78 3.30
CA VAL A 167 18.02 10.84 2.31
C VAL A 167 17.17 10.54 1.07
N GLY A 168 16.50 11.55 0.54
CA GLY A 168 15.58 11.43 -0.59
C GLY A 168 14.10 11.26 -0.19
N LEU A 169 13.79 11.12 1.12
CA LEU A 169 12.40 11.14 1.65
C LEU A 169 12.29 12.09 2.84
N ALA A 170 11.22 12.84 2.90
CA ALA A 170 10.89 13.71 4.03
C ALA A 170 9.46 13.45 4.53
N GLU A 171 9.29 13.39 5.85
CA GLU A 171 7.96 13.30 6.47
C GLU A 171 7.12 14.53 6.11
N SER A 172 5.96 14.32 5.55
CA SER A 172 5.02 15.38 5.19
C SER A 172 3.84 15.47 6.15
N LYS A 173 3.41 14.31 6.68
CA LYS A 173 2.17 14.24 7.45
C LYS A 173 2.16 13.02 8.39
N VAL A 174 1.51 13.13 9.56
CA VAL A 174 1.24 12.00 10.46
C VAL A 174 -0.22 12.00 10.83
N ARG A 175 -0.88 10.87 10.79
CA ARG A 175 -2.28 10.69 11.14
C ARG A 175 -2.47 9.49 12.06
N LYS A 176 -3.22 9.67 13.16
CA LYS A 176 -3.54 8.60 14.12
C LYS A 176 -4.98 8.15 13.96
N TYR A 177 -5.18 6.84 13.89
CA TYR A 177 -6.48 6.20 13.71
C TYR A 177 -6.64 5.06 14.73
N GLY A 178 -7.05 5.39 15.94
CA GLY A 178 -7.16 4.42 17.03
C GLY A 178 -5.81 3.78 17.38
N ALA A 179 -5.66 2.49 17.13
CA ALA A 179 -4.43 1.74 17.39
C ALA A 179 -3.40 1.85 16.26
N ALA A 180 -3.75 2.46 15.12
CA ALA A 180 -2.85 2.65 13.99
C ALA A 180 -2.41 4.11 13.86
N THR A 181 -1.18 4.30 13.38
CA THR A 181 -0.65 5.59 12.94
C THR A 181 -0.14 5.43 11.52
N ILE A 182 -0.53 6.32 10.62
CA ILE A 182 0.01 6.38 9.26
C ILE A 182 0.94 7.57 9.17
N PHE A 183 2.19 7.29 8.83
CA PHE A 183 3.21 8.27 8.50
C PHE A 183 3.25 8.45 6.99
N TYR A 184 3.19 9.69 6.53
CA TYR A 184 3.28 10.03 5.12
C TYR A 184 4.60 10.75 4.86
N ALA A 185 5.26 10.40 3.77
CA ALA A 185 6.46 11.05 3.30
C ALA A 185 6.42 11.26 1.79
N GLU A 186 7.17 12.22 1.34
CA GLU A 186 7.30 12.60 -0.06
C GLU A 186 8.78 12.65 -0.44
N PRO A 187 9.12 12.45 -1.73
CA PRO A 187 10.48 12.66 -2.20
C PRO A 187 10.96 14.08 -1.86
N SER A 188 12.14 14.17 -1.25
CA SER A 188 12.78 15.44 -0.96
C SER A 188 13.92 15.70 -1.94
N ALA A 189 14.12 16.96 -2.36
CA ALA A 189 15.35 17.36 -3.01
C ALA A 189 16.53 17.11 -2.07
N GLU A 190 17.64 16.60 -2.61
CA GLU A 190 18.91 16.51 -1.91
C GLU A 190 19.41 17.90 -1.46
#